data_001e8fececbc5c2b391fb6bfc69ee1da
#
_entry.id   001e8fececbc5c2b391fb6bfc69ee1da
#
_cell.length_a   1.000
_cell.length_b   1.000
_cell.length_c   1.000
_cell.angle_alpha   90.00
_cell.angle_beta   90.00
_cell.angle_gamma   90.00
#
_symmetry.space_group_name_H-M   'P 1'
#
loop_
_entity.id
_entity.type
_entity.pdbx_description
1 polymer ?
#
loop_
_entity_poly.entity_id
_entity_poly.type
_entity_poly.pdbx_seq_one_letter_code
_entity_poly.pdbx_strand_id
1 'polypeptide(L)'
;MLALFPLQLVVYPNEKIALHIFEERYQQLLSDCEEFDITFGIPTYLNKKLEYGTEVFLKSIEKKYADGRMDIICYGKRVFKIENFYKQAPGKLYAGGEVTFLKNTTETRIELQEELQSLIDVLYRELNIDKPPIFQRPVTSFQVAHKVGLSMEQEYYLLTLQDEIERLKYITGHIKITLPVVREMNRAKEVIKMNGHFKNFDPLDFEEMEL
;
A
#
# COMPACT_ATOMS: atom_id res chain seq x y z
N MET A 1 22.32 14.29 -5.14
CA MET A 1 21.56 14.24 -3.88
C MET A 1 20.09 14.33 -4.22
N LEU A 2 19.27 13.46 -3.67
CA LEU A 2 17.81 13.45 -3.83
C LEU A 2 17.16 14.17 -2.65
N ALA A 3 16.19 15.07 -2.89
CA ALA A 3 15.34 15.64 -1.86
C ALA A 3 14.47 14.55 -1.26
N LEU A 4 14.29 14.53 0.07
CA LEU A 4 13.60 13.45 0.75
C LEU A 4 12.40 13.95 1.57
N PHE A 5 11.29 13.23 1.43
CA PHE A 5 10.06 13.39 2.20
C PHE A 5 9.72 12.07 2.90
N PRO A 6 10.30 11.80 4.09
CA PRO A 6 10.03 10.58 4.84
C PRO A 6 8.57 10.47 5.27
N LEU A 7 7.94 9.33 4.97
CA LEU A 7 6.57 9.02 5.37
C LEU A 7 6.46 7.61 5.96
N GLN A 8 5.43 7.40 6.74
CA GLN A 8 5.11 6.08 7.31
C GLN A 8 4.15 5.31 6.39
N LEU A 9 4.57 5.19 5.12
CA LEU A 9 3.86 4.44 4.08
C LEU A 9 4.85 3.88 3.06
N VAL A 10 4.46 2.85 2.34
CA VAL A 10 5.19 2.31 1.20
C VAL A 10 4.56 2.87 -0.07
N VAL A 11 5.41 3.33 -0.99
CA VAL A 11 5.01 3.81 -2.31
C VAL A 11 5.65 2.91 -3.35
N TYR A 12 4.86 2.46 -4.32
CA TYR A 12 5.37 1.61 -5.40
C TYR A 12 5.59 2.37 -6.70
N PRO A 13 6.47 1.90 -7.60
CA PRO A 13 6.58 2.41 -8.96
C PRO A 13 5.23 2.39 -9.70
N ASN A 14 4.95 3.46 -10.46
CA ASN A 14 3.70 3.72 -11.20
C ASN A 14 2.45 3.92 -10.32
N GLU A 15 2.60 3.95 -9.01
CA GLU A 15 1.49 4.23 -8.10
C GLU A 15 1.14 5.71 -8.09
N LYS A 16 -0.17 6.01 -8.13
CA LYS A 16 -0.71 7.35 -7.92
C LYS A 16 -0.91 7.60 -6.42
N ILE A 17 -0.33 8.69 -5.92
CA ILE A 17 -0.40 9.08 -4.51
C ILE A 17 -0.99 10.48 -4.42
N ALA A 18 -1.97 10.64 -3.55
CA ALA A 18 -2.50 11.94 -3.16
C ALA A 18 -1.94 12.32 -1.78
N LEU A 19 -1.34 13.50 -1.67
CA LEU A 19 -0.76 13.99 -0.42
C LEU A 19 -1.32 15.35 -0.06
N HIS A 20 -1.56 15.56 1.25
CA HIS A 20 -1.89 16.87 1.80
C HIS A 20 -0.65 17.46 2.46
N ILE A 21 -0.15 18.55 1.94
CA ILE A 21 1.08 19.21 2.36
C ILE A 21 0.76 20.38 3.25
N PHE A 22 1.20 20.34 4.50
CA PHE A 22 0.94 21.40 5.49
C PHE A 22 2.21 21.91 6.17
N GLU A 23 3.31 21.14 6.15
CA GLU A 23 4.58 21.56 6.74
C GLU A 23 5.36 22.48 5.79
N GLU A 24 5.90 23.58 6.31
CA GLU A 24 6.66 24.59 5.56
C GLU A 24 7.82 23.98 4.75
N ARG A 25 8.55 23.02 5.35
CA ARG A 25 9.66 22.35 4.67
C ARG A 25 9.22 21.59 3.41
N TYR A 26 8.01 21.05 3.40
CA TYR A 26 7.49 20.32 2.22
C TYR A 26 6.78 21.25 1.25
N GLN A 27 6.26 22.40 1.72
CA GLN A 27 5.84 23.46 0.81
C GLN A 27 7.02 24.01 0.00
N GLN A 28 8.19 24.20 0.65
CA GLN A 28 9.42 24.57 -0.03
C GLN A 28 9.85 23.49 -1.04
N LEU A 29 9.82 22.21 -0.65
CA LEU A 29 10.15 21.11 -1.54
C LEU A 29 9.30 21.11 -2.81
N LEU A 30 8.00 21.35 -2.68
CA LEU A 30 7.11 21.38 -3.85
C LEU A 30 7.32 22.61 -4.71
N SER A 31 7.62 23.76 -4.11
CA SER A 31 8.01 24.95 -4.87
C SER A 31 9.28 24.70 -5.69
N ASP A 32 10.25 24.01 -5.10
CA ASP A 32 11.46 23.60 -5.82
C ASP A 32 11.16 22.58 -6.94
N CYS A 33 10.20 21.66 -6.72
CA CYS A 33 9.77 20.73 -7.77
C CYS A 33 9.11 21.44 -8.95
N GLU A 34 8.28 22.47 -8.69
CA GLU A 34 7.66 23.27 -9.76
C GLU A 34 8.68 24.16 -10.48
N GLU A 35 9.61 24.77 -9.75
CA GLU A 35 10.58 25.72 -10.31
C GLU A 35 11.69 25.05 -11.11
N PHE A 36 12.20 23.90 -10.61
CA PHE A 36 13.39 23.24 -11.18
C PHE A 36 13.08 21.91 -11.86
N ASP A 37 11.83 21.52 -11.99
CA ASP A 37 11.37 20.23 -12.56
C ASP A 37 12.12 19.01 -11.95
N ILE A 38 12.30 19.06 -10.61
CA ILE A 38 12.99 18.00 -9.89
C ILE A 38 12.03 16.95 -9.34
N THR A 39 12.53 15.74 -9.20
CA THR A 39 11.86 14.66 -8.47
C THR A 39 12.31 14.65 -7.01
N PHE A 40 11.54 13.97 -6.16
CA PHE A 40 11.92 13.75 -4.76
C PHE A 40 11.70 12.29 -4.34
N GLY A 41 12.30 11.89 -3.24
CA GLY A 41 12.15 10.55 -2.70
C GLY A 41 11.16 10.52 -1.53
N ILE A 42 10.33 9.50 -1.48
CA ILE A 42 9.55 9.14 -0.30
C ILE A 42 10.16 7.88 0.31
N PRO A 43 11.13 8.03 1.25
CA PRO A 43 11.61 6.89 2.01
C PRO A 43 10.56 6.46 3.04
N THR A 44 10.38 5.14 3.14
CA THR A 44 9.48 4.55 4.12
C THR A 44 10.12 4.58 5.51
N TYR A 45 9.47 5.29 6.45
CA TYR A 45 9.89 5.28 7.86
C TYR A 45 9.28 4.06 8.56
N LEU A 46 10.12 3.06 8.79
CA LEU A 46 9.72 1.80 9.41
C LEU A 46 10.72 1.41 10.50
N ASN A 47 10.23 1.01 11.68
CA ASN A 47 11.04 0.54 12.81
C ASN A 47 12.20 1.49 13.16
N LYS A 48 11.93 2.82 13.12
CA LYS A 48 12.90 3.90 13.36
C LYS A 48 14.05 3.97 12.34
N LYS A 49 13.88 3.38 11.17
CA LYS A 49 14.86 3.35 10.08
C LYS A 49 14.30 3.97 8.81
N LEU A 50 15.23 4.46 7.98
CA LEU A 50 15.01 5.00 6.65
C LEU A 50 16.07 4.38 5.74
N GLU A 51 15.73 3.27 5.06
CA GLU A 51 16.69 2.54 4.23
C GLU A 51 16.26 2.50 2.76
N TYR A 52 14.97 2.27 2.48
CA TYR A 52 14.43 2.20 1.13
C TYR A 52 13.24 3.13 0.97
N GLY A 53 12.99 3.52 -0.27
CA GLY A 53 11.85 4.33 -0.65
C GLY A 53 11.68 4.40 -2.16
N THR A 54 10.73 5.21 -2.59
CA THR A 54 10.43 5.40 -4.01
C THR A 54 10.63 6.86 -4.41
N GLU A 55 11.39 7.08 -5.49
CA GLU A 55 11.44 8.35 -6.20
C GLU A 55 10.06 8.62 -6.79
N VAL A 56 9.58 9.84 -6.61
CA VAL A 56 8.29 10.28 -7.14
C VAL A 56 8.44 11.58 -7.92
N PHE A 57 7.53 11.83 -8.84
CA PHE A 57 7.42 13.12 -9.51
C PHE A 57 6.06 13.76 -9.21
N LEU A 58 6.07 15.07 -9.07
CA LEU A 58 4.88 15.88 -8.93
C LEU A 58 4.11 15.89 -10.24
N LYS A 59 2.88 15.40 -10.25
CA LYS A 59 2.01 15.40 -11.44
C LYS A 59 1.18 16.66 -11.52
N SER A 60 0.55 17.05 -10.40
CA SER A 60 -0.30 18.22 -10.33
C SER A 60 -0.45 18.70 -8.88
N ILE A 61 -0.69 19.99 -8.74
CA ILE A 61 -1.23 20.58 -7.52
C ILE A 61 -2.73 20.77 -7.76
N GLU A 62 -3.54 19.97 -7.07
CA GLU A 62 -5.00 19.99 -7.21
C GLU A 62 -5.61 21.21 -6.52
N LYS A 63 -4.99 21.62 -5.40
CA LYS A 63 -5.47 22.77 -4.62
C LYS A 63 -4.32 23.45 -3.87
N LYS A 64 -4.28 24.79 -3.93
CA LYS A 64 -3.47 25.64 -3.06
C LYS A 64 -4.38 26.39 -2.12
N TYR A 65 -4.08 26.35 -0.83
CA TYR A 65 -4.81 27.06 0.22
C TYR A 65 -4.13 28.40 0.54
N ALA A 66 -4.91 29.36 1.08
CA ALA A 66 -4.40 30.70 1.41
C ALA A 66 -3.29 30.70 2.48
N ASP A 67 -3.22 29.65 3.30
CA ASP A 67 -2.20 29.45 4.33
C ASP A 67 -0.97 28.67 3.86
N GLY A 68 -0.85 28.43 2.56
CA GLY A 68 0.28 27.73 1.94
C GLY A 68 0.14 26.21 1.88
N ARG A 69 -0.87 25.60 2.49
CA ARG A 69 -1.14 24.17 2.35
C ARG A 69 -1.48 23.82 0.90
N MET A 70 -1.22 22.57 0.52
CA MET A 70 -1.47 22.09 -0.84
C MET A 70 -1.96 20.65 -0.86
N ASP A 71 -2.92 20.36 -1.75
CA ASP A 71 -3.28 18.99 -2.12
C ASP A 71 -2.61 18.67 -3.45
N ILE A 72 -1.84 17.60 -3.49
CA ILE A 72 -1.01 17.25 -4.64
C ILE A 72 -1.23 15.81 -5.09
N ILE A 73 -0.96 15.57 -6.37
CA ILE A 73 -0.87 14.22 -6.94
C ILE A 73 0.57 13.98 -7.38
N CYS A 74 1.13 12.86 -6.92
CA CYS A 74 2.43 12.36 -7.34
C CYS A 74 2.31 10.96 -7.94
N TYR A 75 3.32 10.54 -8.68
CA TYR A 75 3.46 9.18 -9.16
C TYR A 75 4.81 8.61 -8.80
N GLY A 76 4.82 7.35 -8.33
CA GLY A 76 6.03 6.57 -8.11
C GLY A 76 6.79 6.33 -9.40
N LYS A 77 8.13 6.35 -9.33
CA LYS A 77 9.01 6.20 -10.50
C LYS A 77 9.96 5.02 -10.33
N ARG A 78 10.87 5.09 -9.38
CA ARG A 78 11.92 4.09 -9.16
C ARG A 78 12.14 3.86 -7.68
N VAL A 79 12.40 2.62 -7.30
CA VAL A 79 12.83 2.28 -5.94
C VAL A 79 14.28 2.71 -5.74
N PHE A 80 14.60 3.21 -4.57
CA PHE A 80 15.96 3.54 -4.17
C PHE A 80 16.31 3.00 -2.79
N LYS A 81 17.60 2.82 -2.55
CA LYS A 81 18.22 2.61 -1.25
C LYS A 81 18.95 3.87 -0.82
N ILE A 82 18.83 4.27 0.44
CA ILE A 82 19.59 5.40 1.00
C ILE A 82 20.97 4.90 1.42
N GLU A 83 21.99 5.57 0.92
CA GLU A 83 23.39 5.36 1.32
C GLU A 83 23.75 6.32 2.44
N ASN A 84 23.39 7.60 2.31
CA ASN A 84 23.60 8.64 3.31
C ASN A 84 22.32 9.48 3.46
N PHE A 85 21.87 9.68 4.70
CA PHE A 85 20.71 10.52 5.02
C PHE A 85 21.15 11.80 5.71
N TYR A 86 20.66 12.94 5.23
CA TYR A 86 20.87 14.26 5.78
C TYR A 86 19.53 14.81 6.28
N LYS A 87 19.43 15.12 7.57
CA LYS A 87 18.21 15.69 8.16
C LYS A 87 17.76 16.99 7.49
N GLN A 88 18.73 17.71 6.91
CA GLN A 88 18.49 18.93 6.16
C GLN A 88 19.43 18.97 4.95
N ALA A 89 18.87 19.18 3.77
CA ALA A 89 19.64 19.39 2.56
C ALA A 89 20.31 20.78 2.58
N PRO A 90 21.49 20.97 1.98
CA PRO A 90 22.17 22.26 2.01
C PRO A 90 21.31 23.41 1.50
N GLY A 91 21.09 24.40 2.35
CA GLY A 91 20.27 25.59 2.03
C GLY A 91 18.76 25.35 1.89
N LYS A 92 18.25 24.22 2.36
CA LYS A 92 16.84 23.85 2.29
C LYS A 92 16.27 23.51 3.68
N LEU A 93 14.94 23.56 3.82
CA LEU A 93 14.26 23.16 5.05
C LEU A 93 13.98 21.65 5.12
N TYR A 94 13.94 20.98 3.97
CA TYR A 94 13.66 19.56 3.86
C TYR A 94 14.92 18.69 3.91
N ALA A 95 14.72 17.39 4.14
CA ALA A 95 15.80 16.40 4.17
C ALA A 95 16.37 16.09 2.78
N GLY A 96 17.60 15.59 2.75
CA GLY A 96 18.23 15.10 1.53
C GLY A 96 18.91 13.75 1.75
N GLY A 97 19.28 13.07 0.66
CA GLY A 97 20.02 11.83 0.74
C GLY A 97 20.83 11.53 -0.51
N GLU A 98 21.92 10.81 -0.33
CA GLU A 98 22.62 10.10 -1.40
C GLU A 98 21.95 8.73 -1.53
N VAL A 99 21.51 8.38 -2.74
CA VAL A 99 20.71 7.19 -2.97
C VAL A 99 21.26 6.39 -4.16
N THR A 100 21.08 5.07 -4.07
CA THR A 100 21.30 4.14 -5.19
C THR A 100 19.96 3.63 -5.69
N PHE A 101 19.66 3.86 -6.97
CA PHE A 101 18.43 3.35 -7.58
C PHE A 101 18.52 1.87 -7.87
N LEU A 102 17.48 1.12 -7.47
CA LEU A 102 17.40 -0.30 -7.73
C LEU A 102 16.95 -0.58 -9.17
N LYS A 103 17.50 -1.64 -9.76
CA LYS A 103 17.05 -2.13 -11.08
C LYS A 103 15.98 -3.17 -10.87
N ASN A 104 14.73 -2.75 -10.93
CA ASN A 104 13.59 -3.67 -10.87
C ASN A 104 13.38 -4.34 -12.23
N THR A 105 13.34 -5.67 -12.25
CA THR A 105 12.94 -6.41 -13.44
C THR A 105 11.41 -6.39 -13.57
N THR A 106 10.95 -6.46 -14.81
CA THR A 106 9.52 -6.60 -15.16
C THR A 106 9.24 -7.93 -15.85
N GLU A 107 10.27 -8.75 -16.03
CA GLU A 107 10.13 -10.08 -16.60
C GLU A 107 9.26 -10.94 -15.70
N THR A 108 8.31 -11.63 -16.31
CA THR A 108 7.36 -12.47 -15.59
C THR A 108 7.01 -13.71 -16.41
N ARG A 109 6.26 -14.62 -15.82
CA ARG A 109 5.70 -15.80 -16.47
C ARG A 109 4.18 -15.72 -16.42
N ILE A 110 3.55 -16.04 -17.53
CA ILE A 110 2.08 -15.98 -17.67
C ILE A 110 1.41 -16.84 -16.59
N GLU A 111 1.95 -18.00 -16.32
CA GLU A 111 1.40 -18.94 -15.32
C GLU A 111 1.36 -18.34 -13.92
N LEU A 112 2.39 -17.57 -13.53
CA LEU A 112 2.42 -16.89 -12.22
C LEU A 112 1.40 -15.75 -12.13
N GLN A 113 1.18 -15.04 -13.23
CA GLN A 113 0.19 -13.96 -13.28
C GLN A 113 -1.23 -14.51 -13.24
N GLU A 114 -1.50 -15.60 -13.96
CA GLU A 114 -2.81 -16.28 -13.95
C GLU A 114 -3.10 -16.89 -12.57
N GLU A 115 -2.10 -17.51 -11.95
CA GLU A 115 -2.22 -18.02 -10.58
C GLU A 115 -2.54 -16.91 -9.59
N LEU A 116 -1.79 -15.80 -9.64
CA LEU A 116 -2.03 -14.64 -8.78
C LEU A 116 -3.44 -14.08 -8.99
N GLN A 117 -3.88 -13.89 -10.23
CA GLN A 117 -5.21 -13.38 -10.54
C GLN A 117 -6.30 -14.30 -9.97
N SER A 118 -6.16 -15.62 -10.19
CA SER A 118 -7.11 -16.60 -9.65
C SER A 118 -7.21 -16.54 -8.12
N LEU A 119 -6.07 -16.41 -7.43
CA LEU A 119 -6.03 -16.30 -5.97
C LEU A 119 -6.65 -14.99 -5.47
N ILE A 120 -6.43 -13.88 -6.17
CA ILE A 120 -7.07 -12.60 -5.87
C ILE A 120 -8.59 -12.72 -6.01
N ASP A 121 -9.09 -13.31 -7.09
CA ASP A 121 -10.53 -13.49 -7.32
C ASP A 121 -11.16 -14.34 -6.20
N VAL A 122 -10.47 -15.40 -5.75
CA VAL A 122 -10.92 -16.22 -4.61
C VAL A 122 -10.90 -15.40 -3.33
N LEU A 123 -9.82 -14.64 -3.05
CA LEU A 123 -9.70 -13.83 -1.84
C LEU A 123 -10.83 -12.80 -1.73
N TYR A 124 -11.09 -12.07 -2.80
CA TYR A 124 -12.15 -11.05 -2.81
C TYR A 124 -13.56 -11.65 -2.66
N ARG A 125 -13.78 -12.83 -3.22
CA ARG A 125 -15.03 -13.58 -3.02
C ARG A 125 -15.21 -13.99 -1.56
N GLU A 126 -14.15 -14.53 -0.93
CA GLU A 126 -14.18 -14.90 0.49
C GLU A 126 -14.36 -13.69 1.43
N LEU A 127 -13.84 -12.53 1.02
CA LEU A 127 -14.03 -11.28 1.75
C LEU A 127 -15.42 -10.65 1.55
N ASN A 128 -16.26 -11.22 0.68
CA ASN A 128 -17.59 -10.70 0.30
C ASN A 128 -17.51 -9.24 -0.21
N ILE A 129 -16.52 -8.94 -1.04
CA ILE A 129 -16.34 -7.61 -1.65
C ILE A 129 -17.06 -7.59 -2.99
N ASP A 130 -18.14 -6.84 -3.10
CA ASP A 130 -19.00 -6.76 -4.30
C ASP A 130 -18.31 -6.15 -5.52
N LYS A 131 -17.37 -5.22 -5.27
CA LYS A 131 -16.65 -4.52 -6.33
C LYS A 131 -15.14 -4.66 -6.12
N PRO A 132 -14.54 -5.78 -6.54
CA PRO A 132 -13.09 -5.94 -6.47
C PRO A 132 -12.38 -4.91 -7.37
N PRO A 133 -11.15 -4.50 -7.03
CA PRO A 133 -10.38 -3.61 -7.88
C PRO A 133 -10.07 -4.28 -9.22
N ILE A 134 -10.13 -3.47 -10.29
CA ILE A 134 -9.73 -3.92 -11.63
C ILE A 134 -8.24 -3.62 -11.80
N PHE A 135 -7.48 -4.62 -12.15
CA PHE A 135 -6.05 -4.49 -12.44
C PHE A 135 -5.79 -4.40 -13.94
N GLN A 136 -4.83 -3.57 -14.33
CA GLN A 136 -4.35 -3.54 -15.71
C GLN A 136 -3.64 -4.85 -16.04
N ARG A 137 -3.87 -5.38 -17.21
CA ARG A 137 -3.18 -6.58 -17.67
C ARG A 137 -1.95 -6.20 -18.51
N PRO A 138 -0.84 -6.92 -18.31
CA PRO A 138 -0.59 -8.00 -17.36
C PRO A 138 -0.56 -7.49 -15.90
N VAL A 139 -1.11 -8.30 -14.98
CA VAL A 139 -1.12 -7.96 -13.54
C VAL A 139 0.29 -8.02 -12.99
N THR A 140 0.73 -6.95 -12.34
CA THR A 140 2.05 -6.87 -11.69
C THR A 140 1.95 -6.87 -10.18
N SER A 141 3.04 -7.26 -9.52
CA SER A 141 3.12 -7.30 -8.06
C SER A 141 2.77 -5.96 -7.41
N PHE A 142 3.32 -4.86 -7.92
CA PHE A 142 3.10 -3.53 -7.35
C PHE A 142 1.67 -3.01 -7.50
N GLN A 143 0.93 -3.46 -8.52
CA GLN A 143 -0.49 -3.08 -8.67
C GLN A 143 -1.38 -3.67 -7.58
N VAL A 144 -1.03 -4.84 -7.07
CA VAL A 144 -1.87 -5.61 -6.14
C VAL A 144 -1.41 -5.52 -4.68
N ALA A 145 -0.20 -5.06 -4.43
CA ALA A 145 0.44 -5.11 -3.12
C ALA A 145 -0.42 -4.54 -1.99
N HIS A 146 -0.95 -3.32 -2.14
CA HIS A 146 -1.83 -2.69 -1.14
C HIS A 146 -3.25 -3.27 -1.07
N LYS A 147 -3.54 -4.30 -1.87
CA LYS A 147 -4.91 -4.80 -2.07
C LYS A 147 -5.11 -6.25 -1.67
N VAL A 148 -4.09 -6.87 -1.11
CA VAL A 148 -4.10 -8.29 -0.73
C VAL A 148 -3.89 -8.52 0.77
N GLY A 149 -3.91 -7.44 1.56
CA GLY A 149 -3.81 -7.50 3.01
C GLY A 149 -2.41 -7.74 3.55
N LEU A 150 -1.38 -7.28 2.83
CA LEU A 150 -0.01 -7.23 3.37
C LEU A 150 0.07 -6.24 4.53
N SER A 151 0.87 -6.56 5.56
CA SER A 151 1.25 -5.58 6.58
C SER A 151 2.25 -4.58 5.99
N MET A 152 2.45 -3.44 6.67
CA MET A 152 3.43 -2.44 6.24
C MET A 152 4.85 -3.03 6.12
N GLU A 153 5.24 -3.94 7.03
CA GLU A 153 6.52 -4.65 6.96
C GLU A 153 6.61 -5.56 5.73
N GLN A 154 5.51 -6.23 5.40
CA GLN A 154 5.42 -7.09 4.22
C GLN A 154 5.44 -6.27 2.92
N GLU A 155 4.73 -5.14 2.88
CA GLU A 155 4.77 -4.19 1.77
C GLU A 155 6.17 -3.62 1.58
N TYR A 156 6.83 -3.24 2.68
CA TYR A 156 8.21 -2.74 2.65
C TYR A 156 9.18 -3.82 2.16
N TYR A 157 9.06 -5.05 2.64
CA TYR A 157 9.88 -6.15 2.14
C TYR A 157 9.67 -6.37 0.65
N LEU A 158 8.42 -6.36 0.18
CA LEU A 158 8.10 -6.48 -1.25
C LEU A 158 8.78 -5.37 -2.08
N LEU A 159 8.83 -4.13 -1.57
CA LEU A 159 9.49 -3.01 -2.22
C LEU A 159 10.99 -3.27 -2.45
N THR A 160 11.65 -3.99 -1.54
CA THR A 160 13.09 -4.29 -1.63
C THR A 160 13.44 -5.39 -2.62
N LEU A 161 12.49 -6.23 -3.02
CA LEU A 161 12.68 -7.29 -4.00
C LEU A 161 12.81 -6.70 -5.41
N GLN A 162 13.91 -7.00 -6.10
CA GLN A 162 14.19 -6.43 -7.42
C GLN A 162 13.58 -7.26 -8.57
N ASP A 163 13.33 -8.54 -8.34
CA ASP A 163 12.81 -9.47 -9.34
C ASP A 163 11.29 -9.61 -9.27
N GLU A 164 10.60 -9.39 -10.42
CA GLU A 164 9.13 -9.48 -10.49
C GLU A 164 8.62 -10.90 -10.18
N ILE A 165 9.35 -11.92 -10.59
CA ILE A 165 8.98 -13.32 -10.33
C ILE A 165 9.02 -13.59 -8.81
N GLU A 166 10.03 -13.06 -8.12
CA GLU A 166 10.13 -13.19 -6.66
C GLU A 166 9.00 -12.44 -5.95
N ARG A 167 8.68 -11.22 -6.40
CA ARG A 167 7.55 -10.44 -5.86
C ARG A 167 6.20 -11.15 -6.07
N LEU A 168 5.95 -11.69 -7.27
CA LEU A 168 4.74 -12.45 -7.56
C LEU A 168 4.62 -13.70 -6.69
N LYS A 169 5.71 -14.46 -6.52
CA LYS A 169 5.75 -15.61 -5.63
C LYS A 169 5.48 -15.23 -4.17
N TYR A 170 6.04 -14.11 -3.72
CA TYR A 170 5.84 -13.62 -2.38
C TYR A 170 4.37 -13.30 -2.10
N ILE A 171 3.71 -12.54 -2.99
CA ILE A 171 2.28 -12.20 -2.87
C ILE A 171 1.41 -13.45 -2.97
N THR A 172 1.70 -14.34 -3.92
CA THR A 172 0.99 -15.61 -4.08
C THR A 172 1.07 -16.46 -2.81
N GLY A 173 2.27 -16.56 -2.22
CA GLY A 173 2.49 -17.26 -0.95
C GLY A 173 1.69 -16.63 0.20
N HIS A 174 1.67 -15.31 0.31
CA HIS A 174 0.89 -14.58 1.30
C HIS A 174 -0.61 -14.89 1.18
N ILE A 175 -1.18 -14.81 -0.03
CA ILE A 175 -2.60 -15.09 -0.25
C ILE A 175 -2.94 -16.54 0.10
N LYS A 176 -2.10 -17.50 -0.28
CA LYS A 176 -2.30 -18.92 0.06
C LYS A 176 -2.34 -19.19 1.57
N ILE A 177 -1.58 -18.44 2.35
CA ILE A 177 -1.59 -18.53 3.83
C ILE A 177 -2.79 -17.80 4.41
N THR A 178 -3.21 -16.69 3.83
CA THR A 178 -4.29 -15.85 4.32
C THR A 178 -5.67 -16.45 4.04
N LEU A 179 -5.88 -17.09 2.89
CA LEU A 179 -7.17 -17.65 2.49
C LEU A 179 -7.78 -18.63 3.50
N PRO A 180 -7.07 -19.61 4.06
CA PRO A 180 -7.62 -20.49 5.10
C PRO A 180 -8.10 -19.71 6.33
N VAL A 181 -7.35 -18.70 6.75
CA VAL A 181 -7.71 -17.86 7.91
C VAL A 181 -9.00 -17.10 7.65
N VAL A 182 -9.15 -16.49 6.48
CA VAL A 182 -10.38 -15.77 6.08
C VAL A 182 -11.57 -16.73 6.07
N ARG A 183 -11.42 -17.94 5.54
CA ARG A 183 -12.48 -18.96 5.53
C ARG A 183 -12.91 -19.38 6.93
N GLU A 184 -11.96 -19.61 7.83
CA GLU A 184 -12.28 -19.95 9.23
C GLU A 184 -13.00 -18.78 9.93
N MET A 185 -12.58 -17.55 9.69
CA MET A 185 -13.28 -16.36 10.22
C MET A 185 -14.72 -16.28 9.70
N ASN A 186 -14.96 -16.57 8.42
CA ASN A 186 -16.30 -16.57 7.84
C ASN A 186 -17.18 -17.66 8.46
N ARG A 187 -16.64 -18.89 8.61
CA ARG A 187 -17.37 -19.99 9.30
C ARG A 187 -17.74 -19.61 10.73
N ALA A 188 -16.80 -19.03 11.48
CA ALA A 188 -17.08 -18.58 12.85
C ALA A 188 -18.19 -17.51 12.89
N LYS A 189 -18.20 -16.55 11.96
CA LYS A 189 -19.24 -15.53 11.84
C LYS A 189 -20.61 -16.16 11.56
N GLU A 190 -20.69 -17.14 10.69
CA GLU A 190 -21.94 -17.86 10.38
C GLU A 190 -22.48 -18.60 11.60
N VAL A 191 -21.63 -19.33 12.32
CA VAL A 191 -22.01 -20.01 13.56
C VAL A 191 -22.54 -19.03 14.61
N ILE A 192 -21.90 -17.87 14.78
CA ILE A 192 -22.37 -16.83 15.70
C ILE A 192 -23.73 -16.28 15.28
N LYS A 193 -23.94 -16.03 13.98
CA LYS A 193 -25.24 -15.57 13.45
C LYS A 193 -26.34 -16.61 13.71
N MET A 194 -26.07 -17.88 13.45
CA MET A 194 -27.01 -18.97 13.72
C MET A 194 -27.39 -19.04 15.22
N ASN A 195 -26.36 -19.00 16.09
CA ASN A 195 -26.62 -19.03 17.55
C ASN A 195 -27.32 -17.77 18.06
N GLY A 196 -27.11 -16.59 17.41
CA GLY A 196 -27.83 -15.37 17.75
C GLY A 196 -29.29 -15.38 17.37
N HIS A 197 -29.69 -16.11 16.34
CA HIS A 197 -31.09 -16.31 15.98
C HIS A 197 -31.83 -17.21 16.99
N PHE A 198 -31.15 -18.15 17.64
CA PHE A 198 -31.78 -18.98 18.71
C PHE A 198 -31.99 -18.24 20.02
N LYS A 199 -31.36 -17.09 20.25
CA LYS A 199 -31.61 -16.27 21.45
C LYS A 199 -32.85 -15.36 21.36
N ASN A 200 -33.42 -15.23 20.19
CA ASN A 200 -34.68 -14.47 19.97
C ASN A 200 -35.93 -15.35 19.95
N PHE A 201 -35.86 -16.61 20.38
CA PHE A 201 -37.04 -17.33 20.81
C PHE A 201 -37.32 -16.84 22.23
N ASP A 202 -38.39 -16.08 22.40
CA ASP A 202 -38.99 -15.82 23.70
C ASP A 202 -39.11 -17.14 24.46
N PRO A 203 -38.86 -17.15 25.78
CA PRO A 203 -39.19 -18.34 26.59
C PRO A 203 -40.68 -18.58 26.35
N LEU A 204 -40.96 -19.57 25.54
CA LEU A 204 -42.32 -20.01 25.27
C LEU A 204 -43.01 -20.22 26.58
N ASP A 205 -44.16 -19.63 26.70
CA ASP A 205 -45.25 -19.90 27.61
C ASP A 205 -45.35 -21.38 27.99
N PHE A 206 -44.75 -21.74 29.12
CA PHE A 206 -44.97 -23.00 29.81
C PHE A 206 -46.17 -22.91 30.74
N GLU A 207 -47.08 -21.92 30.55
CA GLU A 207 -48.27 -21.73 31.39
C GLU A 207 -49.53 -22.41 30.88
N GLU A 208 -49.49 -23.24 29.83
CA GLU A 208 -50.69 -24.01 29.42
C GLU A 208 -50.44 -25.52 29.33
N MET A 209 -50.02 -26.14 30.43
CA MET A 209 -50.20 -27.57 30.65
C MET A 209 -50.47 -27.86 32.12
N GLU A 210 -51.54 -27.30 32.66
CA GLU A 210 -52.23 -27.88 33.79
C GLU A 210 -53.60 -28.41 33.33
N LEU A 211 -53.76 -29.73 33.58
CA LEU A 211 -54.94 -30.63 33.58
C LEU A 211 -55.01 -31.60 32.39
#